data_7d2e951c6b0f76a0d9dcfa553460b5a8
#
_entry.id   7d2e951c6b0f76a0d9dcfa553460b5a8
#
_cell.length_a   1.000
_cell.length_b   1.000
_cell.length_c   1.000
_cell.angle_alpha   90.00
_cell.angle_beta   90.00
_cell.angle_gamma   90.00
#
_symmetry.space_group_name_H-M   'P 1'
#
loop_
_entity.id
_entity.type
_entity.pdbx_description
1 polymer ?
#
loop_
_entity_poly.entity_id
_entity_poly.type
_entity_poly.pdbx_seq_one_letter_code
_entity_poly.pdbx_strand_id
1 'polypeptide(L)'
;QANVLYRAGDYTANAANKVYVKNTSTTAAEYFTVHIDQEELGRLYAGDWMFMPWNATSGTKQVFTVTFASTWVAGETWTFDGITMTCPSATVADLAAEVHTLNYPNWTTTYGGSGAAVVFTARYASDATEVVYATADATIVSANPGTAAISAAAVGSASESDITIRPSVHTAMTYETLLINE
;
A
#
# COMPACT_ATOMS: atom_id res chain seq x y z
N GLN A 1 -2.94 5.02 -12.28
CA GLN A 1 -2.31 4.12 -11.31
C GLN A 1 -0.80 4.36 -11.32
N ALA A 2 -0.15 4.38 -10.14
CA ALA A 2 1.30 4.52 -10.06
C ALA A 2 1.99 3.23 -10.53
N ASN A 3 3.08 3.39 -11.27
CA ASN A 3 3.96 2.29 -11.64
C ASN A 3 5.26 2.40 -10.84
N VAL A 4 5.64 1.34 -10.14
CA VAL A 4 6.92 1.27 -9.43
C VAL A 4 8.03 1.01 -10.45
N LEU A 5 9.02 1.90 -10.51
CA LEU A 5 10.22 1.72 -11.32
C LEU A 5 11.28 0.91 -10.57
N TYR A 6 11.58 1.34 -9.35
CA TYR A 6 12.58 0.72 -8.50
C TYR A 6 12.07 0.63 -7.07
N ARG A 7 12.13 -0.55 -6.49
CA ARG A 7 11.78 -0.80 -5.09
C ARG A 7 13.00 -0.65 -4.22
N ALA A 8 12.91 0.16 -3.18
CA ALA A 8 14.02 0.38 -2.27
C ALA A 8 14.49 -0.91 -1.58
N GLY A 9 13.57 -1.82 -1.28
CA GLY A 9 13.89 -3.10 -0.66
C GLY A 9 14.71 -4.07 -1.51
N ASP A 10 14.82 -3.82 -2.83
CA ASP A 10 15.59 -4.67 -3.76
C ASP A 10 17.07 -4.24 -3.83
N TYR A 11 17.46 -3.14 -3.18
CA TYR A 11 18.80 -2.54 -3.26
C TYR A 11 19.43 -2.33 -1.90
N THR A 12 20.76 -2.24 -1.87
CA THR A 12 21.49 -1.99 -0.64
C THR A 12 21.28 -0.54 -0.18
N ALA A 13 20.83 -0.37 1.05
CA ALA A 13 20.68 0.95 1.66
C ALA A 13 22.04 1.66 1.74
N ASN A 14 22.00 3.00 1.57
CA ASN A 14 23.18 3.87 1.58
C ASN A 14 24.21 3.63 0.45
N ALA A 15 23.83 2.88 -0.58
CA ALA A 15 24.62 2.83 -1.82
C ALA A 15 24.43 4.11 -2.64
N ALA A 16 25.47 4.50 -3.40
CA ALA A 16 25.43 5.70 -4.23
C ALA A 16 24.69 5.45 -5.56
N ASN A 17 23.44 5.07 -5.46
CA ASN A 17 22.63 4.81 -6.64
C ASN A 17 22.25 6.11 -7.37
N LYS A 18 22.15 6.02 -8.68
CA LYS A 18 21.67 7.11 -9.54
C LYS A 18 20.62 6.59 -10.49
N VAL A 19 19.53 7.31 -10.61
CA VAL A 19 18.41 6.93 -11.45
C VAL A 19 18.21 7.95 -12.56
N TYR A 20 18.12 7.44 -13.77
CA TYR A 20 17.70 8.18 -14.95
C TYR A 20 16.29 7.77 -15.32
N VAL A 21 15.44 8.75 -15.61
CA VAL A 21 14.08 8.54 -16.12
C VAL A 21 13.83 9.52 -17.26
N LYS A 22 13.27 9.04 -18.37
CA LYS A 22 12.89 9.86 -19.52
C LYS A 22 11.49 9.51 -19.97
N ASN A 23 10.69 10.54 -20.26
CA ASN A 23 9.43 10.37 -20.96
C ASN A 23 9.69 10.27 -22.47
N THR A 24 9.41 9.11 -23.06
CA THR A 24 9.58 8.85 -24.48
C THR A 24 8.25 8.91 -25.27
N SER A 25 7.16 9.34 -24.62
CA SER A 25 5.90 9.57 -25.34
C SER A 25 6.05 10.69 -26.38
N THR A 26 5.21 10.67 -27.41
CA THR A 26 5.26 11.61 -28.53
C THR A 26 4.22 12.73 -28.41
N THR A 27 3.33 12.65 -27.46
CA THR A 27 2.25 13.62 -27.24
C THR A 27 2.70 14.70 -26.27
N ALA A 28 2.90 15.92 -26.75
CA ALA A 28 3.50 17.02 -26.00
C ALA A 28 2.78 17.39 -24.68
N ALA A 29 1.47 17.14 -24.59
CA ALA A 29 0.69 17.42 -23.38
C ALA A 29 0.76 16.30 -22.31
N GLU A 30 1.30 15.14 -22.66
CA GLU A 30 1.43 14.00 -21.74
C GLU A 30 2.67 14.13 -20.88
N TYR A 31 2.53 13.86 -19.60
CA TYR A 31 3.63 13.87 -18.66
C TYR A 31 3.55 12.73 -17.66
N PHE A 32 4.68 12.37 -17.09
CA PHE A 32 4.77 11.57 -15.88
C PHE A 32 5.08 12.48 -14.69
N THR A 33 4.40 12.28 -13.57
CA THR A 33 4.92 12.71 -12.28
C THR A 33 5.85 11.65 -11.73
N VAL A 34 7.04 12.07 -11.31
CA VAL A 34 8.04 11.21 -10.67
C VAL A 34 7.96 11.41 -9.17
N HIS A 35 7.95 10.32 -8.43
CA HIS A 35 7.87 10.34 -6.97
C HIS A 35 8.98 9.50 -6.36
N ILE A 36 9.46 9.94 -5.21
CA ILE A 36 10.17 9.09 -4.24
C ILE A 36 9.23 8.91 -3.07
N ASP A 37 8.86 7.66 -2.77
CA ASP A 37 7.79 7.33 -1.85
C ASP A 37 6.49 8.03 -2.27
N GLN A 38 5.94 8.91 -1.47
CA GLN A 38 4.76 9.72 -1.80
C GLN A 38 5.08 11.15 -2.25
N GLU A 39 6.35 11.57 -2.14
CA GLU A 39 6.77 12.92 -2.50
C GLU A 39 6.91 13.09 -4.02
N GLU A 40 6.14 14.04 -4.58
CA GLU A 40 6.26 14.42 -5.99
C GLU A 40 7.52 15.27 -6.21
N LEU A 41 8.45 14.75 -7.01
CA LEU A 41 9.67 15.45 -7.38
C LEU A 41 9.46 16.43 -8.54
N GLY A 42 8.51 16.11 -9.42
CA GLY A 42 8.21 16.94 -10.58
C GLY A 42 7.58 16.18 -11.73
N ARG A 43 7.44 16.88 -12.86
CA ARG A 43 6.80 16.39 -14.08
C ARG A 43 7.78 16.30 -15.22
N LEU A 44 7.75 15.20 -15.95
CA LEU A 44 8.50 15.00 -17.18
C LEU A 44 7.51 14.98 -18.35
N TYR A 45 7.50 16.02 -19.14
CA TYR A 45 6.75 16.09 -20.39
C TYR A 45 7.41 15.26 -21.49
N ALA A 46 6.75 15.11 -22.61
CA ALA A 46 7.27 14.35 -23.76
C ALA A 46 8.68 14.82 -24.16
N GLY A 47 9.65 13.94 -24.11
CA GLY A 47 11.06 14.21 -24.37
C GLY A 47 11.88 14.66 -23.17
N ASP A 48 11.24 15.09 -22.06
CA ASP A 48 11.94 15.48 -20.85
C ASP A 48 12.57 14.27 -20.15
N TRP A 49 13.63 14.54 -19.42
CA TRP A 49 14.33 13.55 -18.62
C TRP A 49 14.82 14.16 -17.31
N MET A 50 15.06 13.28 -16.34
CA MET A 50 15.75 13.62 -15.10
C MET A 50 16.82 12.58 -14.76
N PHE A 51 17.82 13.04 -14.05
CA PHE A 51 18.86 12.20 -13.45
C PHE A 51 19.04 12.63 -12.01
N MET A 52 18.91 11.70 -11.08
CA MET A 52 18.92 12.01 -9.66
C MET A 52 19.70 10.98 -8.85
N PRO A 53 20.40 11.43 -7.79
CA PRO A 53 20.90 10.50 -6.79
C PRO A 53 19.71 9.85 -6.06
N TRP A 54 19.88 8.58 -5.71
CA TRP A 54 18.86 7.84 -4.99
C TRP A 54 19.48 7.01 -3.88
N ASN A 55 19.00 7.20 -2.65
CA ASN A 55 19.32 6.34 -1.53
C ASN A 55 18.18 5.34 -1.33
N ALA A 56 18.45 4.07 -1.61
CA ALA A 56 17.48 3.00 -1.40
C ALA A 56 17.30 2.76 0.10
N THR A 57 16.26 3.33 0.67
CA THR A 57 15.89 3.13 2.08
C THR A 57 14.67 2.23 2.13
N SER A 58 14.84 1.04 2.68
CA SER A 58 13.74 0.13 2.98
C SER A 58 13.15 0.49 4.32
N GLY A 59 11.90 0.90 4.32
CA GLY A 59 11.15 1.16 5.55
C GLY A 59 10.51 -0.11 6.11
N THR A 60 10.01 -0.02 7.33
CA THR A 60 9.22 -1.07 7.97
C THR A 60 7.73 -0.77 7.80
N LYS A 61 7.00 -1.68 7.19
CA LYS A 61 5.55 -1.54 7.02
C LYS A 61 4.83 -1.77 8.34
N GLN A 62 3.79 -0.99 8.57
CA GLN A 62 2.90 -1.24 9.69
C GLN A 62 2.17 -2.58 9.50
N VAL A 63 2.06 -3.34 10.59
CA VAL A 63 1.36 -4.64 10.60
C VAL A 63 0.45 -4.69 11.82
N PHE A 64 -0.79 -5.14 11.63
CA PHE A 64 -1.68 -5.49 12.72
C PHE A 64 -2.50 -6.73 12.36
N THR A 65 -3.06 -7.38 13.38
CA THR A 65 -3.90 -8.57 13.20
C THR A 65 -5.30 -8.30 13.72
N VAL A 66 -6.29 -8.58 12.90
CA VAL A 66 -7.71 -8.61 13.29
C VAL A 66 -8.06 -10.06 13.60
N THR A 67 -8.52 -10.31 14.82
CA THR A 67 -9.01 -11.64 15.23
C THR A 67 -10.49 -11.56 15.53
N PHE A 68 -11.28 -12.18 14.70
CA PHE A 68 -12.73 -12.26 14.88
C PHE A 68 -13.04 -13.33 15.96
N ALA A 69 -13.71 -12.91 17.03
CA ALA A 69 -14.09 -13.80 18.13
C ALA A 69 -15.61 -13.88 18.21
N SER A 70 -16.09 -15.11 18.39
CA SER A 70 -17.48 -15.52 18.63
C SER A 70 -18.58 -14.96 17.75
N THR A 71 -19.71 -15.37 17.84
CA THR A 71 -21.07 -15.15 17.33
C THR A 71 -21.31 -14.01 16.34
N TRP A 72 -20.56 -13.92 15.27
CA TRP A 72 -20.97 -13.15 14.10
C TRP A 72 -22.19 -13.81 13.46
N VAL A 73 -23.18 -12.98 13.10
CA VAL A 73 -24.41 -13.43 12.46
C VAL A 73 -24.40 -12.96 11.01
N ALA A 74 -24.95 -13.76 10.11
CA ALA A 74 -25.11 -13.35 8.71
C ALA A 74 -25.84 -12.01 8.63
N GLY A 75 -25.31 -11.09 7.83
CA GLY A 75 -25.83 -9.74 7.65
C GLY A 75 -25.16 -8.66 8.53
N GLU A 76 -24.37 -9.03 9.52
CA GLU A 76 -23.55 -8.05 10.26
C GLU A 76 -22.48 -7.44 9.36
N THR A 77 -22.11 -6.19 9.60
CA THR A 77 -21.15 -5.46 8.77
C THR A 77 -19.87 -5.14 9.54
N TRP A 78 -18.76 -5.24 8.84
CA TRP A 78 -17.46 -4.79 9.27
C TRP A 78 -16.93 -3.78 8.25
N THR A 79 -16.44 -2.64 8.73
CA THR A 79 -15.91 -1.58 7.86
C THR A 79 -14.49 -1.24 8.27
N PHE A 80 -13.58 -1.21 7.32
CA PHE A 80 -12.19 -0.79 7.50
C PHE A 80 -11.65 -0.18 6.20
N ASP A 81 -10.85 0.87 6.31
CA ASP A 81 -10.19 1.57 5.17
C ASP A 81 -11.19 1.94 4.06
N GLY A 82 -12.40 2.36 4.46
CA GLY A 82 -13.49 2.72 3.53
C GLY A 82 -14.17 1.53 2.84
N ILE A 83 -13.76 0.30 3.14
CA ILE A 83 -14.35 -0.92 2.59
C ILE A 83 -15.28 -1.53 3.63
N THR A 84 -16.53 -1.77 3.23
CA THR A 84 -17.54 -2.42 4.07
C THR A 84 -17.78 -3.84 3.55
N MET A 85 -17.75 -4.80 4.45
CA MET A 85 -18.07 -6.20 4.21
C MET A 85 -19.31 -6.58 5.00
N THR A 86 -20.17 -7.40 4.41
CA THR A 86 -21.29 -8.02 5.09
C THR A 86 -20.97 -9.47 5.39
N CYS A 87 -21.14 -9.88 6.63
CA CYS A 87 -20.84 -11.23 7.07
C CYS A 87 -21.67 -12.27 6.29
N PRO A 88 -21.04 -13.21 5.57
CA PRO A 88 -21.74 -14.17 4.73
C PRO A 88 -22.38 -15.30 5.54
N SER A 89 -21.77 -15.66 6.67
CA SER A 89 -22.20 -16.78 7.50
C SER A 89 -21.88 -16.57 8.98
N ALA A 90 -22.35 -17.47 9.84
CA ALA A 90 -22.11 -17.41 11.29
C ALA A 90 -20.75 -18.00 11.73
N THR A 91 -19.85 -18.32 10.79
CA THR A 91 -18.52 -18.85 11.16
C THR A 91 -17.46 -17.79 11.04
N VAL A 92 -16.63 -17.65 12.08
CA VAL A 92 -15.54 -16.67 12.08
C VAL A 92 -14.45 -16.95 11.03
N ALA A 93 -14.33 -18.22 10.62
CA ALA A 93 -13.39 -18.59 9.56
C ALA A 93 -13.87 -18.09 8.19
N ASP A 94 -15.16 -18.20 7.88
CA ASP A 94 -15.74 -17.68 6.64
C ASP A 94 -15.67 -16.15 6.60
N LEU A 95 -15.90 -15.52 7.76
CA LEU A 95 -15.77 -14.07 7.90
C LEU A 95 -14.31 -13.62 7.63
N ALA A 96 -13.34 -14.29 8.23
CA ALA A 96 -11.92 -13.97 8.02
C ALA A 96 -11.50 -14.20 6.55
N ALA A 97 -11.98 -15.28 5.94
CA ALA A 97 -11.74 -15.55 4.53
C ALA A 97 -12.33 -14.45 3.63
N GLU A 98 -13.56 -14.01 3.89
CA GLU A 98 -14.19 -12.92 3.13
C GLU A 98 -13.44 -11.62 3.30
N VAL A 99 -13.10 -11.22 4.53
CA VAL A 99 -12.29 -10.03 4.82
C VAL A 99 -10.97 -10.05 4.08
N HIS A 100 -10.33 -11.21 3.97
CA HIS A 100 -9.09 -11.36 3.22
C HIS A 100 -9.25 -11.12 1.71
N THR A 101 -10.40 -11.44 1.12
CA THR A 101 -10.62 -11.29 -0.34
C THR A 101 -10.82 -9.85 -0.77
N LEU A 102 -11.11 -8.94 0.15
CA LEU A 102 -11.39 -7.55 -0.15
C LEU A 102 -10.12 -6.78 -0.56
N ASN A 103 -10.30 -5.82 -1.44
CA ASN A 103 -9.20 -4.99 -1.94
C ASN A 103 -9.15 -3.66 -1.19
N TYR A 104 -8.30 -3.57 -0.18
CA TYR A 104 -8.11 -2.37 0.63
C TYR A 104 -7.18 -1.37 -0.08
N PRO A 105 -7.53 -0.07 -0.12
CA PRO A 105 -6.69 0.96 -0.73
C PRO A 105 -5.27 1.01 -0.16
N ASN A 106 -5.14 0.97 1.16
CA ASN A 106 -3.87 1.21 1.86
C ASN A 106 -3.24 -0.07 2.44
N TRP A 107 -3.90 -1.22 2.36
CA TRP A 107 -3.46 -2.46 2.99
C TRP A 107 -3.44 -3.65 2.04
N THR A 108 -2.57 -4.57 2.35
CA THR A 108 -2.62 -5.95 1.86
C THR A 108 -2.96 -6.86 3.03
N THR A 109 -3.59 -7.99 2.76
CA THR A 109 -4.01 -8.93 3.79
C THR A 109 -3.37 -10.30 3.58
N THR A 110 -3.15 -11.00 4.68
CA THR A 110 -2.74 -12.41 4.68
C THR A 110 -3.66 -13.19 5.60
N TYR A 111 -4.14 -14.35 5.11
CA TYR A 111 -5.00 -15.26 5.84
C TYR A 111 -4.43 -16.68 5.75
N GLY A 112 -4.31 -17.36 6.88
CA GLY A 112 -3.70 -18.69 6.95
C GLY A 112 -4.58 -19.85 6.45
N GLY A 113 -5.74 -19.54 5.84
CA GLY A 113 -6.66 -20.54 5.29
C GLY A 113 -7.52 -21.25 6.34
N SER A 114 -7.30 -21.01 7.62
CA SER A 114 -8.11 -21.52 8.73
C SER A 114 -8.02 -20.59 9.93
N GLY A 115 -9.07 -20.58 10.76
CA GLY A 115 -9.11 -19.76 11.96
C GLY A 115 -9.80 -18.41 11.75
N ALA A 116 -9.64 -17.52 12.72
CA ALA A 116 -10.41 -16.28 12.83
C ALA A 116 -9.56 -15.01 12.60
N ALA A 117 -8.31 -15.15 12.21
CA ALA A 117 -7.36 -14.04 12.17
C ALA A 117 -6.96 -13.67 10.76
N VAL A 118 -6.95 -12.36 10.47
CA VAL A 118 -6.43 -11.76 9.24
C VAL A 118 -5.34 -10.77 9.61
N VAL A 119 -4.17 -10.90 9.00
CA VAL A 119 -3.05 -9.97 9.16
C VAL A 119 -3.15 -8.91 8.08
N PHE A 120 -3.13 -7.65 8.49
CA PHE A 120 -3.09 -6.48 7.63
C PHE A 120 -1.66 -5.92 7.62
N THR A 121 -1.12 -5.73 6.43
CA THR A 121 0.19 -5.11 6.22
C THR A 121 0.01 -3.87 5.37
N ALA A 122 0.50 -2.73 5.81
CA ALA A 122 0.44 -1.50 5.03
C ALA A 122 1.12 -1.69 3.66
N ARG A 123 0.56 -1.08 2.61
CA ARG A 123 1.16 -1.14 1.27
C ARG A 123 2.50 -0.40 1.23
N TYR A 124 2.61 0.66 2.01
CA TYR A 124 3.80 1.51 2.09
C TYR A 124 4.33 1.53 3.51
N ALA A 125 5.64 1.63 3.66
CA ALA A 125 6.25 1.95 4.93
C ALA A 125 6.01 3.44 5.22
N SER A 126 5.70 3.76 6.45
CA SER A 126 5.58 5.14 6.90
C SER A 126 6.22 5.24 8.27
N ASP A 127 6.85 6.39 8.56
CA ASP A 127 7.21 6.67 9.92
C ASP A 127 5.94 7.00 10.75
N ALA A 128 6.07 6.94 12.08
CA ALA A 128 4.94 7.12 13.00
C ALA A 128 4.25 8.49 12.90
N THR A 129 4.79 9.42 12.13
CA THR A 129 4.28 10.78 11.97
C THR A 129 3.41 10.95 10.72
N GLU A 130 3.57 10.09 9.72
CA GLU A 130 2.92 10.30 8.41
C GLU A 130 1.56 9.63 8.27
N VAL A 131 1.36 8.43 8.80
CA VAL A 131 0.05 7.75 8.73
C VAL A 131 -0.18 6.95 10.00
N VAL A 132 -0.87 7.53 10.94
CA VAL A 132 -1.41 6.79 12.08
C VAL A 132 -2.67 6.06 11.61
N TYR A 133 -2.52 4.89 11.01
CA TYR A 133 -3.64 3.96 10.92
C TYR A 133 -3.93 3.46 12.33
N ALA A 134 -4.76 4.21 13.04
CA ALA A 134 -5.18 3.80 14.36
C ALA A 134 -6.06 2.55 14.23
N THR A 135 -5.94 1.67 15.19
CA THR A 135 -6.87 0.54 15.36
C THR A 135 -8.33 0.99 15.50
N ALA A 136 -8.56 2.30 15.68
CA ALA A 136 -9.87 2.95 15.69
C ALA A 136 -10.55 3.07 14.31
N ASP A 137 -9.83 2.82 13.21
CA ASP A 137 -10.39 2.93 11.86
C ASP A 137 -11.27 1.74 11.47
N ALA A 138 -11.26 0.67 12.26
CA ALA A 138 -12.18 -0.45 12.09
C ALA A 138 -13.46 -0.21 12.88
N THR A 139 -14.57 -0.07 12.17
CA THR A 139 -15.89 0.06 12.80
C THR A 139 -16.66 -1.23 12.59
N ILE A 140 -17.14 -1.79 13.71
CA ILE A 140 -18.03 -2.95 13.70
C ILE A 140 -19.44 -2.43 13.99
N VAL A 141 -20.31 -2.55 13.00
CA VAL A 141 -21.71 -2.18 13.16
C VAL A 141 -22.53 -3.46 13.27
N SER A 142 -23.05 -3.71 14.46
CA SER A 142 -23.87 -4.89 14.74
C SER A 142 -24.90 -4.60 15.83
N ALA A 143 -26.09 -5.19 15.67
CA ALA A 143 -27.13 -5.19 16.71
C ALA A 143 -26.86 -6.24 17.82
N ASN A 144 -26.00 -7.24 17.54
CA ASN A 144 -25.51 -8.24 18.50
C ASN A 144 -24.03 -8.46 18.22
N PRO A 145 -23.14 -7.86 19.00
CA PRO A 145 -21.77 -7.71 18.59
C PRO A 145 -21.04 -9.05 18.48
N GLY A 146 -20.81 -9.46 17.23
CA GLY A 146 -19.59 -10.18 16.94
C GLY A 146 -18.44 -9.27 17.32
N THR A 147 -17.49 -9.75 18.11
CA THR A 147 -16.34 -8.95 18.52
C THR A 147 -15.13 -9.26 17.67
N ALA A 148 -14.38 -8.24 17.31
CA ALA A 148 -13.04 -8.41 16.77
C ALA A 148 -12.04 -7.78 17.73
N ALA A 149 -10.99 -8.53 18.05
CA ALA A 149 -9.84 -8.01 18.76
C ALA A 149 -8.80 -7.56 17.72
N ILE A 150 -8.33 -6.33 17.82
CA ILE A 150 -7.26 -5.81 16.99
C ILE A 150 -6.00 -5.79 17.83
N SER A 151 -4.95 -6.48 17.39
CA SER A 151 -3.64 -6.42 18.06
C SER A 151 -3.10 -5.00 17.99
N ALA A 152 -2.25 -4.65 18.95
CA ALA A 152 -1.49 -3.40 18.84
C ALA A 152 -0.72 -3.42 17.52
N ALA A 153 -0.88 -2.35 16.72
CA ALA A 153 -0.17 -2.22 15.48
C ALA A 153 1.34 -2.11 15.76
N ALA A 154 2.13 -2.94 15.08
CA ALA A 154 3.55 -2.67 15.00
C ALA A 154 3.71 -1.41 14.13
N VAL A 155 4.21 -0.35 14.72
CA VAL A 155 4.40 0.93 14.02
C VAL A 155 5.46 0.75 12.95
N GLY A 156 5.19 1.20 11.73
CA GLY A 156 6.18 1.28 10.68
C GLY A 156 7.31 2.24 11.07
N SER A 157 8.48 2.07 10.48
CA SER A 157 9.60 2.98 10.67
C SER A 157 10.17 3.36 9.32
N ALA A 158 10.44 4.63 9.11
CA ALA A 158 10.96 5.27 7.92
C ALA A 158 10.12 5.02 6.64
N SER A 159 10.04 6.02 5.81
CA SER A 159 9.42 5.91 4.48
C SER A 159 10.25 5.01 3.57
N GLU A 160 9.62 4.19 2.75
CA GLU A 160 10.28 3.53 1.64
C GLU A 160 10.67 4.58 0.61
N SER A 161 11.87 4.54 0.11
CA SER A 161 12.29 5.44 -0.96
C SER A 161 12.05 4.86 -2.36
N ASP A 162 10.96 4.12 -2.55
CA ASP A 162 10.56 3.57 -3.84
C ASP A 162 10.43 4.68 -4.89
N ILE A 163 10.98 4.45 -6.06
CA ILE A 163 10.79 5.36 -7.18
C ILE A 163 9.58 4.91 -7.98
N THR A 164 8.60 5.80 -8.08
CA THR A 164 7.38 5.57 -8.83
C THR A 164 7.13 6.66 -9.85
N ILE A 165 6.41 6.30 -10.93
CA ILE A 165 5.90 7.26 -11.90
C ILE A 165 4.38 7.13 -11.99
N ARG A 166 3.71 8.26 -12.23
CA ARG A 166 2.27 8.31 -12.47
C ARG A 166 2.00 9.00 -13.81
N PRO A 167 1.39 8.32 -14.78
CA PRO A 167 1.04 8.94 -16.04
C PRO A 167 -0.11 9.92 -15.86
N SER A 168 -0.08 11.03 -16.63
CA SER A 168 -1.13 12.05 -16.64
C SER A 168 -2.42 11.58 -17.31
N VAL A 169 -2.35 10.54 -18.12
CA VAL A 169 -3.48 9.97 -18.89
C VAL A 169 -3.60 8.47 -18.66
N HIS A 170 -4.75 7.91 -18.96
CA HIS A 170 -5.03 6.47 -18.85
C HIS A 170 -4.63 5.65 -20.09
N THR A 171 -4.16 6.31 -21.12
CA THR A 171 -3.59 5.67 -22.33
C THR A 171 -2.16 5.22 -22.08
N ALA A 172 -1.68 4.28 -22.87
CA ALA A 172 -0.30 3.81 -22.75
C ALA A 172 0.68 4.93 -23.07
N MET A 173 1.50 5.29 -22.07
CA MET A 173 2.66 6.18 -22.22
C MET A 173 3.94 5.36 -22.15
N THR A 174 4.99 5.82 -22.81
CA THR A 174 6.28 5.13 -22.86
C THR A 174 7.36 5.90 -22.11
N TYR A 175 8.27 5.17 -21.49
CA TYR A 175 9.41 5.75 -20.76
C TYR A 175 10.66 4.89 -20.91
N GLU A 176 11.81 5.50 -20.70
CA GLU A 176 13.09 4.84 -20.51
C GLU A 176 13.58 5.08 -19.10
N THR A 177 14.22 4.08 -18.51
CA THR A 177 14.83 4.21 -17.18
C THR A 177 16.13 3.43 -17.13
N LEU A 178 17.10 3.98 -16.37
CA LEU A 178 18.39 3.35 -16.10
C LEU A 178 18.73 3.57 -14.63
N LEU A 179 19.12 2.49 -13.96
CA LEU A 179 19.72 2.53 -12.63
C LEU A 179 21.22 2.27 -12.74
N ILE A 180 22.02 3.17 -12.19
CA ILE A 180 23.44 2.98 -11.95
C ILE A 180 23.58 2.67 -10.47
N ASN A 181 24.04 1.47 -10.18
CA ASN A 181 24.27 0.98 -8.83
C ASN A 181 25.80 0.94 -8.61
N GLU A 182 26.28 1.64 -7.57
CA GLU A 182 27.70 1.69 -7.18
C GLU A 182 27.94 0.94 -5.87
#